data_57e900c76f1908a8ca5729e75230586e
#
_entry.id   57e900c76f1908a8ca5729e75230586e
#
_cell.length_a   1.000
_cell.length_b   1.000
_cell.length_c   1.000
_cell.angle_alpha   90.00
_cell.angle_beta   90.00
_cell.angle_gamma   90.00
#
_symmetry.space_group_name_H-M   'P 1'
#
loop_
_entity.id
_entity.type
_entity.pdbx_description
1 polymer ?
#
loop_
_entity_poly.entity_id
_entity_poly.type
_entity_poly.pdbx_seq_one_letter_code
_entity_poly.pdbx_strand_id
1 'polypeptide(L)'
;MSRNQVLIGIIVLALLTLGAGVYFYERSGPPDVVAAVSGGGAVPGDRTMGSSQAPITVIEYAAPMCPHCARFNAEVIPLLKSNYIDTGKVFYIFRVFPIGAADVPAEALARCQPKESYFGFVDLLFRNQDKWDPENGITDVHGALVSLSRIAGMSAEQADACMNNQDEQKRIMAVAQDASARYGITGTPTLIINGEVEQAGGMPWTVLKSKLDSLLAKK
;
A
#
# COMPACT_ATOMS: atom_id res chain seq x y z
N MET A 1 -4.38 -54.70 -30.50
CA MET A 1 -5.03 -53.96 -29.38
C MET A 1 -6.49 -53.83 -29.68
N SER A 2 -7.37 -54.17 -28.75
CA SER A 2 -8.81 -54.00 -28.97
C SER A 2 -9.20 -52.52 -28.88
N ARG A 3 -10.26 -52.12 -29.60
CA ARG A 3 -10.77 -50.74 -29.61
C ARG A 3 -11.01 -50.20 -28.20
N ASN A 4 -11.40 -51.05 -27.26
CA ASN A 4 -11.61 -50.69 -25.86
C ASN A 4 -10.31 -50.37 -25.11
N GLN A 5 -9.20 -51.06 -25.42
CA GLN A 5 -7.90 -50.78 -24.80
C GLN A 5 -7.34 -49.43 -25.23
N VAL A 6 -7.58 -49.02 -26.49
CA VAL A 6 -7.18 -47.69 -26.99
C VAL A 6 -8.00 -46.59 -26.33
N LEU A 7 -9.32 -46.78 -26.18
CA LEU A 7 -10.21 -45.83 -25.51
C LEU A 7 -9.87 -45.63 -24.04
N ILE A 8 -9.57 -46.72 -23.31
CA ILE A 8 -9.15 -46.67 -21.88
C ILE A 8 -7.83 -45.89 -21.78
N GLY A 9 -6.86 -46.16 -22.68
CA GLY A 9 -5.58 -45.45 -22.68
C GLY A 9 -5.73 -43.93 -22.88
N ILE A 10 -6.62 -43.51 -23.78
CA ILE A 10 -6.91 -42.07 -24.04
C ILE A 10 -7.56 -41.42 -22.82
N ILE A 11 -8.52 -42.07 -22.16
CA ILE A 11 -9.19 -41.55 -20.96
C ILE A 11 -8.19 -41.41 -19.80
N VAL A 12 -7.34 -42.39 -19.57
CA VAL A 12 -6.32 -42.33 -18.51
C VAL A 12 -5.31 -41.20 -18.78
N LEU A 13 -4.88 -41.04 -20.03
CA LEU A 13 -3.97 -39.94 -20.40
C LEU A 13 -4.62 -38.55 -20.19
N ALA A 14 -5.89 -38.40 -20.57
CA ALA A 14 -6.63 -37.15 -20.36
C ALA A 14 -6.83 -36.81 -18.87
N LEU A 15 -7.09 -37.82 -18.03
CA LEU A 15 -7.21 -37.65 -16.59
C LEU A 15 -5.87 -37.27 -15.94
N LEU A 16 -4.77 -37.87 -16.40
CA LEU A 16 -3.43 -37.53 -15.90
C LEU A 16 -3.01 -36.12 -16.31
N THR A 17 -3.34 -35.67 -17.53
CA THR A 17 -3.03 -34.29 -17.96
C THR A 17 -3.90 -33.24 -17.24
N LEU A 18 -5.19 -33.54 -17.00
CA LEU A 18 -6.07 -32.68 -16.19
C LEU A 18 -5.62 -32.62 -14.74
N GLY A 19 -5.26 -33.78 -14.13
CA GLY A 19 -4.75 -33.82 -12.76
C GLY A 19 -3.43 -33.06 -12.61
N ALA A 20 -2.51 -33.20 -13.57
CA ALA A 20 -1.25 -32.45 -13.58
C ALA A 20 -1.52 -30.93 -13.75
N GLY A 21 -2.45 -30.55 -14.65
CA GLY A 21 -2.84 -29.16 -14.86
C GLY A 21 -3.42 -28.51 -13.60
N VAL A 22 -4.31 -29.18 -12.88
CA VAL A 22 -4.87 -28.70 -11.61
C VAL A 22 -3.79 -28.62 -10.53
N TYR A 23 -2.93 -29.64 -10.42
CA TYR A 23 -1.83 -29.67 -9.46
C TYR A 23 -0.81 -28.53 -9.68
N PHE A 24 -0.50 -28.23 -10.96
CA PHE A 24 0.36 -27.09 -11.30
C PHE A 24 -0.35 -25.75 -11.12
N TYR A 25 -1.65 -25.66 -11.38
CA TYR A 25 -2.44 -24.44 -11.17
C TYR A 25 -2.56 -24.09 -9.69
N GLU A 26 -2.80 -25.06 -8.81
CA GLU A 26 -2.83 -24.83 -7.36
C GLU A 26 -1.44 -24.50 -6.78
N ARG A 27 -0.37 -25.00 -7.41
CA ARG A 27 1.02 -24.68 -6.99
C ARG A 27 1.56 -23.37 -7.57
N SER A 28 0.93 -22.87 -8.62
CA SER A 28 1.24 -21.56 -9.25
C SER A 28 0.32 -20.47 -8.73
N GLY A 29 -0.11 -20.56 -7.46
CA GLY A 29 -0.73 -19.45 -6.76
C GLY A 29 0.13 -18.18 -6.89
N PRO A 30 -0.45 -16.97 -6.85
CA PRO A 30 0.34 -15.75 -6.93
C PRO A 30 1.50 -15.83 -5.94
N PRO A 31 2.73 -15.40 -6.34
CA PRO A 31 3.90 -15.53 -5.48
C PRO A 31 3.59 -14.96 -4.11
N ASP A 32 4.04 -15.66 -3.08
CA ASP A 32 3.79 -15.44 -1.65
C ASP A 32 3.99 -13.98 -1.17
N VAL A 33 3.14 -13.08 -1.62
CA VAL A 33 3.00 -11.75 -1.03
C VAL A 33 2.54 -11.90 0.43
N VAL A 34 1.77 -12.98 0.71
CA VAL A 34 1.20 -13.25 2.03
C VAL A 34 2.25 -13.74 3.04
N ALA A 35 3.27 -14.48 2.63
CA ALA A 35 4.30 -15.00 3.55
C ALA A 35 5.29 -13.90 4.02
N ALA A 36 5.60 -12.93 3.16
CA ALA A 36 6.52 -11.84 3.50
C ALA A 36 5.93 -10.83 4.52
N VAL A 37 4.59 -10.79 4.66
CA VAL A 37 3.88 -9.88 5.58
C VAL A 37 3.88 -10.39 7.02
N SER A 38 4.25 -11.65 7.28
CA SER A 38 4.13 -12.31 8.59
C SER A 38 4.98 -11.70 9.71
N GLY A 39 5.89 -10.77 9.41
CA GLY A 39 6.81 -10.16 10.39
C GLY A 39 6.67 -8.66 10.59
N GLY A 40 5.63 -7.99 10.09
CA GLY A 40 5.52 -6.52 10.20
C GLY A 40 6.58 -5.74 9.40
N GLY A 41 7.28 -6.41 8.49
CA GLY A 41 8.30 -5.81 7.64
C GLY A 41 7.77 -5.33 6.28
N ALA A 42 8.67 -4.74 5.47
CA ALA A 42 8.36 -4.35 4.11
C ALA A 42 8.09 -5.55 3.21
N VAL A 43 7.10 -5.43 2.34
CA VAL A 43 6.80 -6.41 1.30
C VAL A 43 7.20 -5.87 -0.08
N PRO A 44 7.39 -6.75 -1.09
CA PRO A 44 7.66 -6.29 -2.45
C PRO A 44 6.62 -5.26 -2.90
N GLY A 45 7.11 -4.12 -3.38
CA GLY A 45 6.25 -3.03 -3.84
C GLY A 45 5.90 -1.98 -2.80
N ASP A 46 6.25 -2.13 -1.52
CA ASP A 46 6.05 -1.05 -0.53
C ASP A 46 6.80 0.23 -0.92
N ARG A 47 6.27 1.35 -0.46
CA ARG A 47 6.90 2.66 -0.51
C ARG A 47 7.47 2.98 0.86
N THR A 48 8.77 3.20 0.90
CA THR A 48 9.51 3.26 2.17
C THR A 48 10.45 4.45 2.23
N MET A 49 10.75 4.90 3.44
CA MET A 49 11.81 5.86 3.75
C MET A 49 12.72 5.30 4.86
N GLY A 50 14.00 5.63 4.81
CA GLY A 50 14.99 5.17 5.77
C GLY A 50 15.59 3.80 5.43
N SER A 51 16.40 3.29 6.34
CA SER A 51 17.10 2.02 6.18
C SER A 51 16.27 0.85 6.71
N SER A 52 16.16 -0.24 5.95
CA SER A 52 15.55 -1.49 6.42
C SER A 52 16.29 -2.15 7.60
N GLN A 53 17.50 -1.66 7.92
CA GLN A 53 18.27 -2.08 9.09
C GLN A 53 18.02 -1.20 10.32
N ALA A 54 17.12 -0.21 10.23
CA ALA A 54 16.78 0.63 11.37
C ALA A 54 16.17 -0.19 12.52
N PRO A 55 16.46 0.18 13.76
CA PRO A 55 15.99 -0.57 14.94
C PRO A 55 14.48 -0.54 15.16
N ILE A 56 13.77 0.42 14.56
CA ILE A 56 12.32 0.55 14.68
C ILE A 56 11.71 0.56 13.28
N THR A 57 10.65 -0.23 13.09
CA THR A 57 9.80 -0.19 11.89
C THR A 57 8.50 0.52 12.24
N VAL A 58 8.12 1.51 11.43
CA VAL A 58 6.83 2.20 11.52
C VAL A 58 6.10 2.01 10.19
N ILE A 59 4.93 1.35 10.23
CA ILE A 59 4.03 1.23 9.08
C ILE A 59 2.87 2.18 9.33
N GLU A 60 2.61 3.07 8.39
CA GLU A 60 1.42 3.91 8.37
C GLU A 60 0.43 3.37 7.34
N TYR A 61 -0.78 3.04 7.81
CA TYR A 61 -1.94 2.82 6.95
C TYR A 61 -2.74 4.12 6.87
N ALA A 62 -2.80 4.71 5.69
CA ALA A 62 -3.42 6.01 5.44
C ALA A 62 -4.29 5.98 4.19
N ALA A 63 -5.17 6.96 4.05
CA ALA A 63 -5.99 7.14 2.85
C ALA A 63 -5.77 8.55 2.30
N PRO A 64 -5.55 8.72 0.99
CA PRO A 64 -5.40 10.03 0.37
C PRO A 64 -6.55 11.00 0.65
N MET A 65 -7.78 10.50 0.77
CA MET A 65 -8.98 11.31 1.11
C MET A 65 -9.07 11.67 2.60
N CYS A 66 -8.32 10.99 3.48
CA CYS A 66 -8.48 11.16 4.93
C CYS A 66 -7.90 12.51 5.43
N PRO A 67 -8.71 13.41 6.01
CA PRO A 67 -8.23 14.70 6.50
C PRO A 67 -7.30 14.56 7.72
N HIS A 68 -7.47 13.52 8.53
CA HIS A 68 -6.56 13.22 9.63
C HIS A 68 -5.19 12.74 9.13
N CYS A 69 -5.15 12.00 8.01
CA CYS A 69 -3.91 11.60 7.34
C CYS A 69 -3.18 12.82 6.76
N ALA A 70 -3.92 13.73 6.11
CA ALA A 70 -3.33 14.98 5.61
C ALA A 70 -2.71 15.81 6.74
N ARG A 71 -3.38 15.91 7.89
CA ARG A 71 -2.84 16.58 9.07
C ARG A 71 -1.59 15.87 9.61
N PHE A 72 -1.63 14.55 9.74
CA PHE A 72 -0.49 13.75 10.18
C PHE A 72 0.71 13.92 9.24
N ASN A 73 0.46 13.91 7.93
CA ASN A 73 1.48 14.16 6.91
C ASN A 73 2.09 15.57 7.04
N ALA A 74 1.30 16.58 7.33
CA ALA A 74 1.77 17.95 7.44
C ALA A 74 2.53 18.23 8.76
N GLU A 75 2.05 17.70 9.88
CA GLU A 75 2.53 18.07 11.22
C GLU A 75 3.54 17.05 11.80
N VAL A 76 3.42 15.78 11.46
CA VAL A 76 4.18 14.70 12.12
C VAL A 76 5.27 14.14 11.22
N ILE A 77 4.96 13.85 9.94
CA ILE A 77 5.92 13.21 9.02
C ILE A 77 7.22 14.01 8.86
N PRO A 78 7.24 15.35 8.72
CA PRO A 78 8.49 16.09 8.61
C PRO A 78 9.38 15.95 9.86
N LEU A 79 8.76 15.91 11.05
CA LEU A 79 9.47 15.72 12.31
C LEU A 79 9.96 14.29 12.49
N LEU A 80 9.15 13.30 12.13
CA LEU A 80 9.53 11.89 12.10
C LEU A 80 10.70 11.67 11.14
N LYS A 81 10.62 12.27 9.96
CA LYS A 81 11.67 12.17 8.95
C LYS A 81 13.00 12.72 9.47
N SER A 82 13.03 13.97 9.91
CA SER A 82 14.28 14.63 10.30
C SER A 82 14.90 14.06 11.58
N ASN A 83 14.10 13.61 12.55
CA ASN A 83 14.63 13.17 13.84
C ASN A 83 14.91 11.66 13.93
N TYR A 84 14.23 10.84 13.08
CA TYR A 84 14.32 9.38 13.21
C TYR A 84 14.63 8.66 11.89
N ILE A 85 13.99 9.04 10.78
CA ILE A 85 14.19 8.32 9.50
C ILE A 85 15.57 8.66 8.92
N ASP A 86 15.87 9.95 8.75
CA ASP A 86 17.14 10.42 8.18
C ASP A 86 18.35 10.12 9.09
N THR A 87 18.09 9.88 10.38
CA THR A 87 19.09 9.48 11.37
C THR A 87 19.25 7.95 11.52
N GLY A 88 18.57 7.17 10.68
CA GLY A 88 18.69 5.71 10.65
C GLY A 88 18.03 4.98 11.83
N LYS A 89 17.19 5.65 12.62
CA LYS A 89 16.52 5.07 13.79
C LYS A 89 15.20 4.41 13.44
N VAL A 90 14.54 4.87 12.38
CA VAL A 90 13.22 4.38 11.92
C VAL A 90 13.30 4.00 10.45
N PHE A 91 12.76 2.84 10.15
CA PHE A 91 12.35 2.42 8.81
C PHE A 91 10.85 2.67 8.69
N TYR A 92 10.47 3.58 7.80
CA TYR A 92 9.09 3.96 7.59
C TYR A 92 8.52 3.33 6.33
N ILE A 93 7.31 2.77 6.44
CA ILE A 93 6.55 2.12 5.35
C ILE A 93 5.19 2.79 5.26
N PHE A 94 4.82 3.24 4.05
CA PHE A 94 3.50 3.81 3.78
C PHE A 94 2.65 2.82 2.99
N ARG A 95 1.42 2.59 3.44
CA ARG A 95 0.44 1.72 2.79
C ARG A 95 -0.91 2.39 2.73
N VAL A 96 -1.54 2.35 1.57
CA VAL A 96 -2.88 2.90 1.45
C VAL A 96 -3.92 1.89 1.96
N PHE A 97 -4.80 2.40 2.80
CA PHE A 97 -6.01 1.76 3.29
C PHE A 97 -7.19 2.62 2.82
N PRO A 98 -7.83 2.30 1.67
CA PRO A 98 -8.87 3.13 1.08
C PRO A 98 -10.10 3.25 2.01
N ILE A 99 -10.59 4.48 2.18
CA ILE A 99 -11.83 4.80 2.90
C ILE A 99 -12.91 5.32 1.96
N GLY A 100 -12.53 5.70 0.74
CA GLY A 100 -13.42 6.18 -0.31
C GLY A 100 -12.98 5.74 -1.71
N ALA A 101 -13.87 5.90 -2.68
CA ALA A 101 -13.64 5.42 -4.05
C ALA A 101 -12.47 6.12 -4.77
N ALA A 102 -12.18 7.37 -4.40
CA ALA A 102 -11.12 8.14 -5.03
C ALA A 102 -9.72 7.81 -4.48
N ASP A 103 -9.60 7.11 -3.35
CA ASP A 103 -8.31 6.72 -2.78
C ASP A 103 -7.51 5.79 -3.69
N VAL A 104 -8.19 4.84 -4.34
CA VAL A 104 -7.52 3.85 -5.19
C VAL A 104 -6.90 4.50 -6.43
N PRO A 105 -7.61 5.31 -7.24
CA PRO A 105 -7.00 6.00 -8.37
C PRO A 105 -5.95 7.03 -7.94
N ALA A 106 -6.12 7.72 -6.80
CA ALA A 106 -5.13 8.65 -6.27
C ALA A 106 -3.81 7.93 -5.90
N GLU A 107 -3.89 6.79 -5.21
CA GLU A 107 -2.72 5.97 -4.92
C GLU A 107 -2.09 5.38 -6.19
N ALA A 108 -2.89 4.90 -7.14
CA ALA A 108 -2.38 4.39 -8.40
C ALA A 108 -1.56 5.44 -9.16
N LEU A 109 -1.98 6.70 -9.16
CA LEU A 109 -1.21 7.84 -9.68
C LEU A 109 0.11 8.06 -8.92
N ALA A 110 0.06 8.05 -7.59
CA ALA A 110 1.24 8.20 -6.76
C ALA A 110 2.26 7.09 -7.06
N ARG A 111 1.79 5.87 -7.26
CA ARG A 111 2.65 4.71 -7.54
C ARG A 111 3.24 4.68 -8.94
N CYS A 112 2.64 5.38 -9.87
CA CYS A 112 3.21 5.61 -11.20
C CYS A 112 4.38 6.61 -11.18
N GLN A 113 4.53 7.40 -10.13
CA GLN A 113 5.70 8.27 -9.98
C GLN A 113 6.97 7.43 -9.79
N PRO A 114 8.15 7.95 -10.20
CA PRO A 114 9.43 7.39 -9.77
C PRO A 114 9.45 7.21 -8.24
N LYS A 115 10.13 6.16 -7.76
CA LYS A 115 10.13 5.84 -6.32
C LYS A 115 10.53 7.03 -5.44
N GLU A 116 11.47 7.82 -5.94
CA GLU A 116 12.02 9.00 -5.26
C GLU A 116 10.98 10.14 -5.16
N SER A 117 10.05 10.20 -6.11
CA SER A 117 9.01 11.24 -6.18
C SER A 117 7.70 10.82 -5.51
N TYR A 118 7.55 9.55 -5.14
CA TYR A 118 6.31 9.00 -4.59
C TYR A 118 5.78 9.79 -3.39
N PHE A 119 6.62 10.00 -2.37
CA PHE A 119 6.21 10.71 -1.16
C PHE A 119 5.92 12.19 -1.42
N GLY A 120 6.61 12.80 -2.39
CA GLY A 120 6.30 14.16 -2.83
C GLY A 120 4.93 14.26 -3.50
N PHE A 121 4.53 13.23 -4.26
CA PHE A 121 3.20 13.18 -4.86
C PHE A 121 2.10 12.88 -3.83
N VAL A 122 2.36 12.02 -2.86
CA VAL A 122 1.44 11.78 -1.73
C VAL A 122 1.23 13.07 -0.93
N ASP A 123 2.29 13.83 -0.64
CA ASP A 123 2.18 15.15 0.01
C ASP A 123 1.36 16.15 -0.86
N LEU A 124 1.54 16.12 -2.17
CA LEU A 124 0.76 16.94 -3.10
C LEU A 124 -0.75 16.61 -3.03
N LEU A 125 -1.10 15.31 -2.99
CA LEU A 125 -2.48 14.86 -2.84
C LEU A 125 -3.07 15.36 -1.52
N PHE A 126 -2.38 15.16 -0.40
CA PHE A 126 -2.83 15.58 0.92
C PHE A 126 -3.04 17.08 1.03
N ARG A 127 -2.11 17.89 0.52
CA ARG A 127 -2.20 19.36 0.57
C ARG A 127 -3.28 19.96 -0.32
N ASN A 128 -3.82 19.19 -1.26
CA ASN A 128 -4.80 19.64 -2.22
C ASN A 128 -6.11 18.83 -2.15
N GLN A 129 -6.44 18.24 -1.00
CA GLN A 129 -7.71 17.51 -0.82
C GLN A 129 -8.91 18.37 -1.20
N ASP A 130 -8.87 19.67 -0.91
CA ASP A 130 -9.89 20.66 -1.29
C ASP A 130 -10.12 20.77 -2.80
N LYS A 131 -9.21 20.28 -3.63
CA LYS A 131 -9.25 20.41 -5.09
C LYS A 131 -9.61 19.12 -5.82
N TRP A 132 -9.55 17.96 -5.16
CA TRP A 132 -9.78 16.69 -5.85
C TRP A 132 -10.67 15.71 -5.06
N ASP A 133 -10.83 15.89 -3.75
CA ASP A 133 -11.62 14.99 -2.93
C ASP A 133 -13.12 15.27 -3.12
N PRO A 134 -13.93 14.25 -3.50
CA PRO A 134 -15.37 14.41 -3.69
C PRO A 134 -16.11 14.82 -2.42
N GLU A 135 -15.59 14.52 -1.23
CA GLU A 135 -16.19 14.97 0.03
C GLU A 135 -16.11 16.50 0.21
N ASN A 136 -15.20 17.14 -0.50
CA ASN A 136 -15.10 18.61 -0.58
C ASN A 136 -15.94 19.22 -1.72
N GLY A 137 -16.87 18.46 -2.30
CA GLY A 137 -17.78 18.91 -3.35
C GLY A 137 -17.20 18.86 -4.77
N ILE A 138 -16.06 18.22 -4.97
CA ILE A 138 -15.46 18.06 -6.29
C ILE A 138 -16.24 17.00 -7.07
N THR A 139 -16.86 17.39 -8.18
CA THR A 139 -17.66 16.51 -9.03
C THR A 139 -16.84 15.83 -10.13
N ASP A 140 -15.79 16.48 -10.63
CA ASP A 140 -14.84 15.92 -11.60
C ASP A 140 -13.53 15.51 -10.90
N VAL A 141 -13.60 14.45 -10.12
CA VAL A 141 -12.44 13.88 -9.41
C VAL A 141 -11.36 13.43 -10.37
N HIS A 142 -11.75 12.81 -11.49
CA HIS A 142 -10.81 12.34 -12.51
C HIS A 142 -10.00 13.50 -13.10
N GLY A 143 -10.66 14.56 -13.59
CA GLY A 143 -9.99 15.72 -14.15
C GLY A 143 -9.12 16.46 -13.12
N ALA A 144 -9.54 16.48 -11.86
CA ALA A 144 -8.78 17.06 -10.76
C ALA A 144 -7.49 16.26 -10.50
N LEU A 145 -7.55 14.93 -10.43
CA LEU A 145 -6.38 14.07 -10.28
C LEU A 145 -5.42 14.15 -11.48
N VAL A 146 -5.95 14.21 -12.71
CA VAL A 146 -5.15 14.48 -13.92
C VAL A 146 -4.44 15.84 -13.81
N SER A 147 -5.11 16.86 -13.29
CA SER A 147 -4.52 18.19 -13.11
C SER A 147 -3.38 18.19 -12.10
N LEU A 148 -3.52 17.46 -10.98
CA LEU A 148 -2.45 17.28 -10.00
C LEU A 148 -1.27 16.47 -10.58
N SER A 149 -1.55 15.43 -11.37
CA SER A 149 -0.49 14.64 -12.01
C SER A 149 0.36 15.45 -12.99
N ARG A 150 -0.24 16.44 -13.68
CA ARG A 150 0.50 17.36 -14.55
C ARG A 150 1.49 18.24 -13.77
N ILE A 151 1.16 18.63 -12.53
CA ILE A 151 2.10 19.36 -11.66
C ILE A 151 3.34 18.50 -11.39
N ALA A 152 3.16 17.17 -11.30
CA ALA A 152 4.25 16.22 -11.14
C ALA A 152 4.91 15.78 -12.46
N GLY A 153 4.58 16.43 -13.58
CA GLY A 153 5.19 16.19 -14.89
C GLY A 153 4.62 15.02 -15.70
N MET A 154 3.45 14.49 -15.32
CA MET A 154 2.80 13.38 -16.00
C MET A 154 1.83 13.92 -17.08
N SER A 155 1.76 13.27 -18.26
CA SER A 155 0.73 13.62 -19.25
C SER A 155 -0.65 13.10 -18.83
N ALA A 156 -1.73 13.60 -19.45
CA ALA A 156 -3.08 13.12 -19.18
C ALA A 156 -3.23 11.63 -19.50
N GLU A 157 -2.68 11.20 -20.64
CA GLU A 157 -2.72 9.80 -21.10
C GLU A 157 -1.98 8.88 -20.14
N GLN A 158 -0.84 9.33 -19.58
CA GLN A 158 -0.11 8.60 -18.56
C GLN A 158 -0.93 8.51 -17.28
N ALA A 159 -1.54 9.60 -16.83
CA ALA A 159 -2.39 9.62 -15.66
C ALA A 159 -3.58 8.66 -15.79
N ASP A 160 -4.24 8.68 -16.96
CA ASP A 160 -5.35 7.76 -17.28
C ASP A 160 -4.91 6.29 -17.23
N ALA A 161 -3.77 5.98 -17.85
CA ALA A 161 -3.23 4.62 -17.84
C ALA A 161 -2.90 4.15 -16.40
N CYS A 162 -2.37 5.04 -15.55
CA CYS A 162 -2.06 4.74 -14.16
C CYS A 162 -3.31 4.49 -13.33
N MET A 163 -4.30 5.39 -13.41
CA MET A 163 -5.56 5.27 -12.66
C MET A 163 -6.34 4.01 -13.06
N ASN A 164 -6.27 3.61 -14.33
CA ASN A 164 -6.97 2.44 -14.87
C ASN A 164 -6.16 1.13 -14.78
N ASN A 165 -4.98 1.14 -14.15
CA ASN A 165 -4.16 -0.07 -13.98
C ASN A 165 -4.82 -1.02 -12.97
N GLN A 166 -5.53 -2.02 -13.49
CA GLN A 166 -6.28 -2.98 -12.68
C GLN A 166 -5.40 -3.82 -11.74
N ASP A 167 -4.18 -4.14 -12.14
CA ASP A 167 -3.29 -4.95 -11.29
C ASP A 167 -2.82 -4.13 -10.09
N GLU A 168 -2.55 -2.84 -10.29
CA GLU A 168 -2.22 -1.94 -9.19
C GLU A 168 -3.42 -1.70 -8.27
N GLN A 169 -4.63 -1.51 -8.82
CA GLN A 169 -5.85 -1.40 -8.03
C GLN A 169 -6.10 -2.66 -7.17
N LYS A 170 -5.94 -3.86 -7.76
CA LYS A 170 -6.04 -5.13 -7.01
C LYS A 170 -5.00 -5.22 -5.90
N ARG A 171 -3.75 -4.81 -6.19
CA ARG A 171 -2.67 -4.78 -5.19
C ARG A 171 -3.01 -3.86 -4.02
N ILE A 172 -3.51 -2.65 -4.28
CA ILE A 172 -3.93 -1.69 -3.24
C ILE A 172 -5.01 -2.32 -2.35
N MET A 173 -6.03 -2.91 -2.96
CA MET A 173 -7.12 -3.56 -2.23
C MET A 173 -6.65 -4.79 -1.43
N ALA A 174 -5.73 -5.57 -1.96
CA ALA A 174 -5.16 -6.73 -1.25
C ALA A 174 -4.38 -6.30 0.00
N VAL A 175 -3.61 -5.20 -0.08
CA VAL A 175 -2.91 -4.61 1.07
C VAL A 175 -3.89 -4.18 2.16
N ALA A 176 -5.00 -3.55 1.78
CA ALA A 176 -6.04 -3.13 2.72
C ALA A 176 -6.76 -4.33 3.37
N GLN A 177 -7.07 -5.37 2.60
CA GLN A 177 -7.67 -6.59 3.12
C GLN A 177 -6.75 -7.31 4.11
N ASP A 178 -5.45 -7.42 3.80
CA ASP A 178 -4.46 -7.99 4.72
C ASP A 178 -4.36 -7.17 6.01
N ALA A 179 -4.38 -5.83 5.91
CA ALA A 179 -4.36 -4.93 7.06
C ALA A 179 -5.57 -5.15 7.98
N SER A 180 -6.77 -5.26 7.42
CA SER A 180 -7.99 -5.57 8.19
C SER A 180 -7.92 -6.95 8.85
N ALA A 181 -7.50 -7.96 8.08
CA ALA A 181 -7.46 -9.34 8.57
C ALA A 181 -6.39 -9.54 9.66
N ARG A 182 -5.23 -8.92 9.50
CA ARG A 182 -4.07 -9.11 10.37
C ARG A 182 -4.08 -8.22 11.60
N TYR A 183 -4.40 -6.95 11.42
CA TYR A 183 -4.27 -5.92 12.43
C TYR A 183 -5.62 -5.37 12.91
N GLY A 184 -6.75 -5.83 12.34
CA GLY A 184 -8.07 -5.31 12.68
C GLY A 184 -8.26 -3.83 12.33
N ILE A 185 -7.52 -3.32 11.31
CA ILE A 185 -7.60 -1.91 10.92
C ILE A 185 -8.99 -1.61 10.36
N THR A 186 -9.61 -0.57 10.90
CA THR A 186 -10.94 -0.08 10.49
C THR A 186 -10.96 1.40 10.16
N GLY A 187 -9.83 2.08 10.26
CA GLY A 187 -9.74 3.53 10.01
C GLY A 187 -8.31 4.03 9.83
N THR A 188 -8.19 5.27 9.39
CA THR A 188 -6.92 5.92 9.04
C THR A 188 -6.76 7.27 9.74
N PRO A 189 -5.52 7.72 9.99
CA PRO A 189 -4.31 6.93 9.90
C PRO A 189 -4.20 5.92 11.05
N THR A 190 -3.67 4.72 10.78
CA THR A 190 -3.31 3.74 11.81
C THR A 190 -1.83 3.43 11.70
N LEU A 191 -1.11 3.46 12.81
CA LEU A 191 0.31 3.15 12.86
C LEU A 191 0.52 1.73 13.42
N ILE A 192 1.44 1.00 12.80
CA ILE A 192 1.98 -0.25 13.34
C ILE A 192 3.44 0.00 13.67
N ILE A 193 3.81 -0.11 14.94
CA ILE A 193 5.19 0.12 15.39
C ILE A 193 5.77 -1.21 15.89
N ASN A 194 6.80 -1.70 15.21
CA ASN A 194 7.43 -3.00 15.49
C ASN A 194 6.41 -4.17 15.56
N GLY A 195 5.36 -4.12 14.71
CA GLY A 195 4.31 -5.14 14.65
C GLY A 195 3.14 -4.93 15.61
N GLU A 196 3.22 -3.97 16.52
CA GLU A 196 2.13 -3.61 17.46
C GLU A 196 1.24 -2.51 16.85
N VAL A 197 -0.07 -2.70 16.95
CA VAL A 197 -1.07 -1.71 16.50
C VAL A 197 -1.16 -0.59 17.51
N GLU A 198 -0.94 0.62 17.03
CA GLU A 198 -1.20 1.83 17.83
C GLU A 198 -2.63 2.35 17.54
N GLN A 199 -3.12 3.24 18.40
CA GLN A 199 -4.48 3.74 18.30
C GLN A 199 -4.75 4.39 16.93
N ALA A 200 -5.90 4.07 16.32
CA ALA A 200 -6.37 4.71 15.09
C ALA A 200 -6.67 6.20 15.30
N GLY A 201 -6.58 6.99 14.21
CA GLY A 201 -6.83 8.43 14.23
C GLY A 201 -5.57 9.29 14.25
N GLY A 202 -4.40 8.63 14.18
CA GLY A 202 -3.10 9.28 14.22
C GLY A 202 -2.62 9.56 15.64
N MET A 203 -1.34 9.84 15.75
CA MET A 203 -0.67 10.06 17.02
C MET A 203 -0.02 11.45 17.00
N PRO A 204 -0.32 12.33 17.97
CA PRO A 204 0.39 13.61 18.07
C PRO A 204 1.90 13.40 18.17
N TRP A 205 2.66 14.32 17.59
CA TRP A 205 4.12 14.21 17.56
C TRP A 205 4.74 13.91 18.93
N THR A 206 4.30 14.58 19.99
CA THR A 206 4.84 14.40 21.35
C THR A 206 4.66 12.98 21.85
N VAL A 207 3.54 12.33 21.52
CA VAL A 207 3.23 10.95 21.91
C VAL A 207 4.06 9.97 21.09
N LEU A 208 4.10 10.15 19.77
CA LEU A 208 4.92 9.33 18.87
C LEU A 208 6.40 9.42 19.24
N LYS A 209 6.91 10.63 19.47
CA LYS A 209 8.29 10.85 19.90
C LYS A 209 8.61 10.09 21.18
N SER A 210 7.78 10.23 22.21
CA SER A 210 7.98 9.52 23.49
C SER A 210 8.01 8.01 23.34
N LYS A 211 7.13 7.46 22.51
CA LYS A 211 7.09 6.01 22.19
C LYS A 211 8.38 5.57 21.52
N LEU A 212 8.82 6.29 20.48
CA LEU A 212 10.05 5.96 19.73
C LEU A 212 11.30 6.05 20.62
N ASP A 213 11.42 7.11 21.43
CA ASP A 213 12.53 7.25 22.37
C ASP A 213 12.56 6.12 23.41
N SER A 214 11.40 5.71 23.92
CA SER A 214 11.29 4.58 24.84
C SER A 214 11.70 3.25 24.19
N LEU A 215 11.39 3.04 22.93
CA LEU A 215 11.81 1.84 22.19
C LEU A 215 13.31 1.82 21.92
N LEU A 216 13.92 2.97 21.63
CA LEU A 216 15.36 3.09 21.43
C LEU A 216 16.15 2.87 22.72
N ALA A 217 15.61 3.30 23.86
CA ALA A 217 16.29 3.14 25.16
C ALA A 217 16.31 1.68 25.66
N LYS A 218 15.47 0.79 25.10
CA LYS A 218 15.39 -0.64 25.47
C LYS A 218 16.35 -1.54 24.67
N LYS A 219 17.05 -0.98 23.70
CA LYS A 219 18.03 -1.67 22.83
C LYS A 219 19.45 -1.29 23.19
#